data_39c3fc4735f544ca67f82558555fe1af
#
_entry.id   39c3fc4735f544ca67f82558555fe1af
#
_cell.length_a   1.000
_cell.length_b   1.000
_cell.length_c   1.000
_cell.angle_alpha   90.00
_cell.angle_beta   90.00
_cell.angle_gamma   90.00
#
_symmetry.space_group_name_H-M   'P 1'
#
loop_
_entity.id
_entity.type
_entity.pdbx_description
1 polymer ?
#
loop_
_entity_poly.entity_id
_entity_poly.type
_entity_poly.pdbx_seq_one_letter_code
_entity_poly.pdbx_strand_id
1 'polypeptide(L)'
;MTCAHCGELKRCSRLILEQPVCDRCVLRFARAAKPCPGCAKPKVLAFYDGQRRPACAGCTGNPAVYACRACGREDSRWGRRCAPCVLAERATTLLSTPDGGVHPQLQPLYDALLAGPRPQTTLYWFDRSSGPDILHAMAQGELEISHAAFLGLPTNKTNTYLRDLLAAVGVLPPFHAELERVSPWLEDLVATLPKEHGDIIARYARWHLLRRLHLQHQRGTLTHGAISAARASIVGTARLLAWLAQRGVSIGTATQADIDQYAADHYGRAQSVISFLAWAHRTRLTSDLKVAVKQQNAPQVTLSDRDRWAHVERLLHDDTIRLNVRVAGLFVLLFAQPLSRTCRMRADQITSHADGTVTATFGTFSIELPQPLDRLVLQHLATRGQASYASQPDLWLFPGGHPGRHLATENIRSPLVQRGIQPGTARNAAMYQLASEIPTPILAEMLALHPNTAARWAALAARDWSRYIAQRH
;
A
#
# COMPACT_ATOMS: atom_id res chain seq x y z
N MET A 1 -8.69 -32.97 36.37
CA MET A 1 -7.56 -32.41 37.13
C MET A 1 -7.51 -30.92 36.92
N THR A 2 -7.12 -30.17 37.95
CA THR A 2 -6.91 -28.72 37.80
C THR A 2 -5.63 -28.48 37.03
N CYS A 3 -5.68 -27.69 35.99
CA CYS A 3 -4.51 -27.34 35.19
C CYS A 3 -3.61 -26.39 35.98
N ALA A 4 -2.36 -26.74 36.19
CA ALA A 4 -1.38 -25.94 36.95
C ALA A 4 -1.07 -24.57 36.30
N HIS A 5 -1.39 -24.40 35.00
CA HIS A 5 -1.07 -23.17 34.27
C HIS A 5 -2.24 -22.18 34.17
N CYS A 6 -3.49 -22.63 34.03
CA CYS A 6 -4.66 -21.75 33.91
C CYS A 6 -5.64 -21.85 35.07
N GLY A 7 -5.43 -22.76 36.04
CA GLY A 7 -6.28 -22.94 37.23
C GLY A 7 -7.64 -23.61 36.93
N GLU A 8 -7.98 -23.89 35.69
CA GLU A 8 -9.29 -24.44 35.30
C GLU A 8 -9.33 -25.96 35.43
N LEU A 9 -10.48 -26.51 35.87
CA LEU A 9 -10.75 -27.94 35.90
C LEU A 9 -10.96 -28.46 34.49
N LYS A 10 -9.94 -29.10 33.90
CA LYS A 10 -9.93 -29.60 32.51
C LYS A 10 -9.21 -30.94 32.42
N ARG A 11 -9.39 -31.62 31.27
CA ARG A 11 -8.55 -32.77 30.94
C ARG A 11 -7.11 -32.33 30.76
N CYS A 12 -6.21 -32.83 31.59
CA CYS A 12 -4.77 -32.59 31.51
C CYS A 12 -4.13 -33.80 30.84
N SER A 13 -3.62 -33.63 29.64
CA SER A 13 -3.06 -34.69 28.81
C SER A 13 -1.55 -34.89 29.02
N ARG A 14 -0.87 -33.94 29.63
CA ARG A 14 0.59 -33.96 29.81
C ARG A 14 1.02 -33.34 31.11
N LEU A 15 2.19 -33.79 31.56
CA LEU A 15 2.95 -33.16 32.66
C LEU A 15 3.99 -32.21 32.04
N ILE A 16 4.06 -31.00 32.55
CA ILE A 16 5.11 -30.01 32.29
C ILE A 16 5.74 -29.64 33.64
N LEU A 17 7.03 -29.82 33.77
CA LEU A 17 7.71 -29.65 35.04
C LEU A 17 6.99 -30.40 36.17
N GLU A 18 6.65 -31.66 35.91
CA GLU A 18 5.95 -32.56 36.84
C GLU A 18 4.52 -32.15 37.22
N GLN A 19 3.98 -31.09 36.62
CA GLN A 19 2.65 -30.57 36.92
C GLN A 19 1.64 -30.88 35.79
N PRO A 20 0.38 -31.21 36.10
CA PRO A 20 -0.64 -31.53 35.11
C PRO A 20 -1.07 -30.26 34.32
N VAL A 21 -1.02 -30.30 33.00
CA VAL A 21 -1.33 -29.17 32.12
C VAL A 21 -2.36 -29.58 31.08
N CYS A 22 -3.40 -28.77 30.87
CA CYS A 22 -4.43 -29.02 29.85
C CYS A 22 -3.89 -28.76 28.43
N ASP A 23 -4.52 -29.38 27.41
CA ASP A 23 -4.08 -29.34 26.01
C ASP A 23 -3.87 -27.91 25.49
N ARG A 24 -4.75 -26.97 25.85
CA ARG A 24 -4.61 -25.55 25.46
C ARG A 24 -3.35 -24.90 26.04
N CYS A 25 -3.05 -25.21 27.29
CA CYS A 25 -1.86 -24.67 27.95
C CYS A 25 -0.59 -25.37 27.48
N VAL A 26 -0.62 -26.66 27.17
CA VAL A 26 0.48 -27.40 26.51
C VAL A 26 0.84 -26.74 25.18
N LEU A 27 -0.15 -26.39 24.34
CA LEU A 27 0.10 -25.68 23.08
C LEU A 27 0.71 -24.30 23.29
N ARG A 28 0.28 -23.56 24.33
CA ARG A 28 0.85 -22.27 24.68
C ARG A 28 2.30 -22.41 25.17
N PHE A 29 2.56 -23.42 25.98
CA PHE A 29 3.90 -23.72 26.50
C PHE A 29 4.86 -24.15 25.38
N ALA A 30 4.43 -25.00 24.45
CA ALA A 30 5.22 -25.41 23.30
C ALA A 30 5.61 -24.22 22.37
N ARG A 31 4.90 -23.11 22.44
CA ARG A 31 5.22 -21.87 21.71
C ARG A 31 6.33 -21.04 22.34
N ALA A 32 6.64 -21.27 23.60
CA ALA A 32 7.59 -20.50 24.38
C ALA A 32 8.94 -21.23 24.46
N ALA A 33 9.55 -21.57 23.31
CA ALA A 33 10.89 -22.11 23.28
C ALA A 33 11.88 -21.13 23.94
N LYS A 34 12.68 -21.64 24.89
CA LYS A 34 13.68 -20.88 25.63
C LYS A 34 15.04 -21.56 25.47
N PRO A 35 16.17 -20.81 25.59
CA PRO A 35 17.48 -21.43 25.63
C PRO A 35 17.56 -22.48 26.75
N CYS A 36 17.91 -23.71 26.39
CA CYS A 36 18.07 -24.79 27.38
C CYS A 36 19.41 -24.65 28.10
N PRO A 37 19.45 -24.72 29.44
CA PRO A 37 20.70 -24.63 30.21
C PRO A 37 21.74 -25.70 29.82
N GLY A 38 21.28 -26.88 29.36
CA GLY A 38 22.18 -27.99 29.04
C GLY A 38 22.76 -27.96 27.63
N CYS A 39 22.02 -27.39 26.60
CA CYS A 39 22.48 -27.39 25.22
C CYS A 39 22.46 -26.01 24.54
N ALA A 40 22.10 -24.94 25.25
CA ALA A 40 21.98 -23.57 24.78
C ALA A 40 21.00 -23.35 23.59
N LYS A 41 20.37 -24.39 23.05
CA LYS A 41 19.44 -24.32 21.92
C LYS A 41 18.04 -23.89 22.39
N PRO A 42 17.29 -23.09 21.61
CA PRO A 42 15.91 -22.77 21.92
C PRO A 42 15.03 -24.02 21.85
N LYS A 43 14.52 -24.46 22.98
CA LYS A 43 13.80 -25.72 23.18
C LYS A 43 12.61 -25.53 24.14
N VAL A 44 11.68 -26.47 24.15
CA VAL A 44 10.62 -26.57 25.14
C VAL A 44 11.21 -27.15 26.43
N LEU A 45 11.24 -26.36 27.50
CA LEU A 45 11.82 -26.77 28.81
C LEU A 45 10.75 -27.41 29.67
N ALA A 46 10.37 -28.65 29.36
CA ALA A 46 9.25 -29.35 29.97
C ALA A 46 9.65 -30.31 31.12
N PHE A 47 10.94 -30.50 31.33
CA PHE A 47 11.51 -31.46 32.28
C PHE A 47 12.50 -30.78 33.23
N TYR A 48 12.82 -31.42 34.35
CA TYR A 48 13.88 -30.94 35.22
C TYR A 48 15.19 -31.73 34.95
N ASP A 49 16.32 -31.04 34.96
CA ASP A 49 17.65 -31.66 34.96
C ASP A 49 18.04 -32.16 36.39
N GLY A 50 19.19 -32.78 36.50
CA GLY A 50 19.71 -33.27 37.78
C GLY A 50 19.93 -32.20 38.86
N GLN A 51 19.90 -30.90 38.47
CA GLN A 51 19.98 -29.75 39.38
C GLN A 51 18.62 -29.07 39.59
N ARG A 52 17.50 -29.72 39.18
CA ARG A 52 16.13 -29.19 39.20
C ARG A 52 15.94 -27.89 38.40
N ARG A 53 16.76 -27.62 37.42
CA ARG A 53 16.54 -26.52 36.46
C ARG A 53 15.67 -26.99 35.28
N PRO A 54 14.76 -26.16 34.80
CA PRO A 54 13.98 -26.47 33.58
C PRO A 54 14.90 -26.77 32.39
N ALA A 55 14.77 -27.93 31.80
CA ALA A 55 15.60 -28.39 30.69
C ALA A 55 14.79 -29.08 29.60
N CYS A 56 15.39 -29.24 28.42
CA CYS A 56 14.73 -29.87 27.27
C CYS A 56 14.80 -31.43 27.38
N ALA A 57 13.89 -32.08 26.66
CA ALA A 57 13.79 -33.54 26.62
C ALA A 57 15.13 -34.23 26.30
N GLY A 58 15.88 -33.72 25.30
CA GLY A 58 17.16 -34.32 24.92
C GLY A 58 18.26 -34.24 26.00
N CYS A 59 18.29 -33.18 26.81
CA CYS A 59 19.26 -33.02 27.91
C CYS A 59 18.89 -33.84 29.18
N THR A 60 17.63 -34.24 29.29
CA THR A 60 17.11 -35.00 30.44
C THR A 60 16.85 -36.47 30.12
N GLY A 61 17.17 -36.95 28.91
CA GLY A 61 16.92 -38.33 28.49
C GLY A 61 15.42 -38.67 28.28
N ASN A 62 14.55 -37.66 28.26
CA ASN A 62 13.11 -37.85 28.11
C ASN A 62 12.73 -37.93 26.60
N PRO A 63 11.59 -38.55 26.26
CA PRO A 63 11.09 -38.60 24.89
C PRO A 63 10.84 -37.19 24.33
N ALA A 64 11.24 -36.96 23.07
CA ALA A 64 11.09 -35.69 22.36
C ALA A 64 9.64 -35.44 21.91
N VAL A 65 8.69 -35.43 22.84
CA VAL A 65 7.23 -35.31 22.56
C VAL A 65 6.79 -34.00 21.95
N TYR A 66 7.64 -32.97 22.04
CA TYR A 66 7.39 -31.64 21.46
C TYR A 66 8.08 -31.46 20.09
N ALA A 67 8.94 -32.39 19.69
CA ALA A 67 9.63 -32.30 18.42
C ALA A 67 8.75 -32.64 17.24
N CYS A 68 8.91 -31.92 16.15
CA CYS A 68 8.31 -32.23 14.87
C CYS A 68 8.87 -33.56 14.34
N ARG A 69 8.01 -34.50 13.96
CA ARG A 69 8.44 -35.78 13.41
C ARG A 69 9.19 -35.68 12.09
N ALA A 70 8.98 -34.60 11.32
CA ALA A 70 9.62 -34.43 10.03
C ALA A 70 10.98 -33.71 10.12
N CYS A 71 11.15 -32.69 10.99
CA CYS A 71 12.36 -31.86 11.03
C CYS A 71 12.99 -31.71 12.42
N GLY A 72 12.45 -32.35 13.47
CA GLY A 72 12.97 -32.28 14.82
C GLY A 72 12.75 -30.92 15.56
N ARG A 73 12.19 -29.91 14.91
CA ARG A 73 11.92 -28.60 15.53
C ARG A 73 10.86 -28.74 16.62
N GLU A 74 11.11 -28.15 17.77
CA GLU A 74 10.17 -28.17 18.89
C GLU A 74 9.14 -27.04 18.79
N ASP A 75 8.21 -27.15 17.86
CA ASP A 75 7.10 -26.20 17.63
C ASP A 75 5.91 -26.96 16.99
N SER A 76 5.61 -28.16 17.50
CA SER A 76 4.57 -28.97 16.90
C SER A 76 3.17 -28.49 17.31
N ARG A 77 2.41 -27.92 16.37
CA ARG A 77 1.02 -27.42 16.58
C ARG A 77 -0.02 -28.20 15.81
N TRP A 78 0.38 -28.95 14.81
CA TRP A 78 -0.46 -29.63 13.85
C TRP A 78 -0.28 -31.15 14.02
N GLY A 79 -0.84 -31.65 15.11
CA GLY A 79 -0.56 -33.00 15.51
C GLY A 79 0.87 -33.13 16.05
N ARG A 80 1.69 -33.98 15.40
CA ARG A 80 3.12 -34.14 15.74
C ARG A 80 4.06 -33.47 14.75
N ARG A 81 3.59 -32.43 14.00
CA ARG A 81 4.36 -31.72 12.97
C ARG A 81 4.36 -30.22 13.23
N CYS A 82 5.41 -29.54 12.87
CA CYS A 82 5.46 -28.09 12.94
C CYS A 82 4.73 -27.44 11.76
N ALA A 83 4.29 -26.20 11.92
CA ALA A 83 3.56 -25.48 10.87
C ALA A 83 4.31 -25.37 9.54
N PRO A 84 5.64 -25.11 9.48
CA PRO A 84 6.38 -25.14 8.22
C PRO A 84 6.30 -26.47 7.47
N CYS A 85 6.46 -27.60 8.18
CA CYS A 85 6.42 -28.93 7.54
C CYS A 85 5.02 -29.29 7.02
N VAL A 86 3.96 -28.89 7.77
CA VAL A 86 2.59 -29.08 7.31
C VAL A 86 2.26 -28.18 6.14
N LEU A 87 2.76 -26.94 6.17
CA LEU A 87 2.59 -26.00 5.06
C LEU A 87 3.26 -26.53 3.79
N ALA A 88 4.50 -26.99 3.87
CA ALA A 88 5.21 -27.54 2.73
C ALA A 88 4.46 -28.69 2.08
N GLU A 89 4.01 -29.67 2.88
CA GLU A 89 3.21 -30.79 2.37
C GLU A 89 1.91 -30.35 1.72
N ARG A 90 1.14 -29.50 2.42
CA ARG A 90 -0.17 -29.03 1.90
C ARG A 90 -0.02 -28.15 0.66
N ALA A 91 1.01 -27.30 0.61
CA ALA A 91 1.29 -26.47 -0.56
C ALA A 91 1.73 -27.33 -1.76
N THR A 92 2.57 -28.37 -1.53
CA THR A 92 2.92 -29.34 -2.58
C THR A 92 1.68 -30.03 -3.14
N THR A 93 0.82 -30.56 -2.29
CA THR A 93 -0.42 -31.22 -2.71
C THR A 93 -1.36 -30.25 -3.45
N LEU A 94 -1.49 -29.01 -2.96
CA LEU A 94 -2.39 -28.01 -3.53
C LEU A 94 -1.94 -27.56 -4.93
N LEU A 95 -0.63 -27.41 -5.14
CA LEU A 95 -0.06 -26.87 -6.37
C LEU A 95 0.52 -27.97 -7.30
N SER A 96 0.22 -29.25 -7.01
CA SER A 96 0.70 -30.35 -7.84
C SER A 96 -0.08 -30.47 -9.14
N THR A 97 0.66 -30.84 -10.19
CA THR A 97 0.08 -31.29 -11.46
C THR A 97 -0.50 -32.72 -11.35
N PRO A 98 -1.35 -33.18 -12.29
CA PRO A 98 -1.82 -34.57 -12.34
C PRO A 98 -0.65 -35.60 -12.39
N ASP A 99 0.46 -35.24 -13.03
CA ASP A 99 1.63 -36.09 -13.17
C ASP A 99 2.55 -36.09 -11.92
N GLY A 100 2.20 -35.29 -10.93
CA GLY A 100 2.97 -35.10 -9.69
C GLY A 100 3.97 -33.94 -9.75
N GLY A 101 4.38 -33.47 -8.58
CA GLY A 101 5.24 -32.28 -8.45
C GLY A 101 4.49 -30.97 -8.56
N VAL A 102 5.11 -29.88 -8.13
CA VAL A 102 4.55 -28.53 -8.19
C VAL A 102 4.47 -28.05 -9.64
N HIS A 103 3.34 -27.46 -10.03
CA HIS A 103 3.17 -26.91 -11.37
C HIS A 103 4.24 -25.83 -11.66
N PRO A 104 4.99 -25.91 -12.78
CA PRO A 104 6.14 -25.05 -13.05
C PRO A 104 5.84 -23.55 -12.96
N GLN A 105 4.71 -23.10 -13.52
CA GLN A 105 4.30 -21.69 -13.44
C GLN A 105 3.92 -21.25 -12.02
N LEU A 106 3.53 -22.17 -11.14
CA LEU A 106 3.17 -21.88 -9.74
C LEU A 106 4.35 -22.01 -8.77
N GLN A 107 5.53 -22.40 -9.26
CA GLN A 107 6.73 -22.52 -8.43
C GLN A 107 7.08 -21.23 -7.67
N PRO A 108 7.03 -20.01 -8.26
CA PRO A 108 7.29 -18.78 -7.52
C PRO A 108 6.31 -18.55 -6.36
N LEU A 109 5.04 -18.96 -6.51
CA LEU A 109 4.06 -18.91 -5.43
C LEU A 109 4.41 -19.90 -4.32
N TYR A 110 4.74 -21.14 -4.67
CA TYR A 110 5.16 -22.17 -3.72
C TYR A 110 6.31 -21.68 -2.85
N ASP A 111 7.36 -21.17 -3.48
CA ASP A 111 8.54 -20.65 -2.78
C ASP A 111 8.19 -19.47 -1.85
N ALA A 112 7.37 -18.54 -2.32
CA ALA A 112 6.93 -17.41 -1.52
C ALA A 112 6.09 -17.83 -0.30
N LEU A 113 5.22 -18.84 -0.45
CA LEU A 113 4.43 -19.36 0.67
C LEU A 113 5.31 -19.99 1.75
N LEU A 114 6.35 -20.73 1.35
CA LEU A 114 7.30 -21.39 2.27
C LEU A 114 8.25 -20.39 2.95
N ALA A 115 8.65 -19.35 2.24
CA ALA A 115 9.50 -18.27 2.77
C ALA A 115 8.76 -17.37 3.77
N GLY A 116 7.43 -17.43 3.81
CA GLY A 116 6.60 -16.57 4.64
C GLY A 116 6.93 -16.69 6.14
N PRO A 117 7.04 -15.56 6.89
CA PRO A 117 7.46 -15.57 8.31
C PRO A 117 6.42 -16.20 9.25
N ARG A 118 5.18 -16.42 8.78
CA ARG A 118 4.06 -16.93 9.58
C ARG A 118 3.33 -18.10 8.91
N PRO A 119 3.91 -19.29 8.87
CA PRO A 119 3.32 -20.48 8.23
C PRO A 119 1.89 -20.78 8.70
N GLN A 120 1.58 -20.49 9.97
CA GLN A 120 0.26 -20.70 10.53
C GLN A 120 -0.83 -19.82 9.85
N THR A 121 -0.48 -18.59 9.48
CA THR A 121 -1.43 -17.69 8.80
C THR A 121 -1.79 -18.23 7.43
N THR A 122 -0.81 -18.77 6.71
CA THR A 122 -1.03 -19.43 5.40
C THR A 122 -1.90 -20.68 5.54
N LEU A 123 -1.65 -21.51 6.57
CA LEU A 123 -2.47 -22.68 6.84
C LEU A 123 -3.92 -22.31 7.18
N TYR A 124 -4.14 -21.25 7.98
CA TYR A 124 -5.50 -20.74 8.24
C TYR A 124 -6.18 -20.20 6.97
N TRP A 125 -5.42 -19.59 6.08
CA TRP A 125 -5.96 -19.14 4.79
C TRP A 125 -6.36 -20.33 3.91
N PHE A 126 -5.58 -21.41 3.89
CA PHE A 126 -5.94 -22.64 3.19
C PHE A 126 -7.23 -23.25 3.72
N ASP A 127 -7.50 -23.12 5.02
CA ASP A 127 -8.71 -23.72 5.64
C ASP A 127 -9.97 -22.85 5.52
N ARG A 128 -9.85 -21.56 5.25
CA ARG A 128 -10.96 -20.60 5.37
C ARG A 128 -11.26 -19.80 4.11
N SER A 129 -10.51 -19.97 3.06
CA SER A 129 -10.63 -19.22 1.82
C SER A 129 -10.90 -20.17 0.65
N SER A 130 -11.65 -19.71 -0.34
CA SER A 130 -11.81 -20.41 -1.63
C SER A 130 -10.60 -20.20 -2.57
N GLY A 131 -9.60 -19.42 -2.16
CA GLY A 131 -8.38 -19.22 -2.96
C GLY A 131 -7.62 -20.51 -3.27
N PRO A 132 -7.47 -21.45 -2.31
CA PRO A 132 -6.87 -22.76 -2.56
C PRO A 132 -7.56 -23.57 -3.66
N ASP A 133 -8.89 -23.54 -3.73
CA ASP A 133 -9.64 -24.28 -4.76
C ASP A 133 -9.29 -23.77 -6.17
N ILE A 134 -9.19 -22.44 -6.33
CA ILE A 134 -8.78 -21.80 -7.58
C ILE A 134 -7.34 -22.18 -7.95
N LEU A 135 -6.43 -22.18 -6.98
CA LEU A 135 -5.04 -22.57 -7.20
C LEU A 135 -4.94 -24.05 -7.59
N HIS A 136 -5.75 -24.91 -6.97
CA HIS A 136 -5.80 -26.31 -7.33
C HIS A 136 -6.31 -26.50 -8.76
N ALA A 137 -7.41 -25.86 -9.14
CA ALA A 137 -7.93 -25.89 -10.51
C ALA A 137 -6.89 -25.40 -11.53
N MET A 138 -6.11 -24.35 -11.18
CA MET A 138 -4.99 -23.88 -12.01
C MET A 138 -3.89 -24.93 -12.11
N ALA A 139 -3.51 -25.57 -11.02
CA ALA A 139 -2.46 -26.60 -11.01
C ALA A 139 -2.87 -27.85 -11.80
N GLN A 140 -4.16 -28.21 -11.78
CA GLN A 140 -4.72 -29.33 -12.53
C GLN A 140 -4.97 -29.03 -14.02
N GLY A 141 -4.78 -27.76 -14.45
CA GLY A 141 -5.07 -27.34 -15.83
C GLY A 141 -6.55 -27.13 -16.14
N GLU A 142 -7.44 -27.19 -15.15
CA GLU A 142 -8.87 -26.93 -15.28
C GLU A 142 -9.15 -25.43 -15.46
N LEU A 143 -8.29 -24.57 -14.93
CA LEU A 143 -8.35 -23.12 -15.04
C LEU A 143 -7.00 -22.58 -15.54
N GLU A 144 -7.02 -21.71 -16.54
CA GLU A 144 -5.82 -21.10 -17.08
C GLU A 144 -5.14 -20.17 -16.06
N ILE A 145 -3.80 -20.21 -16.00
CA ILE A 145 -3.01 -19.29 -15.17
C ILE A 145 -2.84 -17.96 -15.94
N SER A 146 -3.90 -17.16 -15.97
CA SER A 146 -3.94 -15.90 -16.71
C SER A 146 -4.80 -14.85 -16.01
N HIS A 147 -4.60 -13.55 -16.37
CA HIS A 147 -5.50 -12.50 -15.91
C HIS A 147 -6.92 -12.66 -16.47
N ALA A 148 -7.06 -13.24 -17.66
CA ALA A 148 -8.35 -13.48 -18.30
C ALA A 148 -9.22 -14.44 -17.48
N ALA A 149 -8.62 -15.50 -16.93
CA ALA A 149 -9.32 -16.42 -16.03
C ALA A 149 -9.97 -15.71 -14.82
N PHE A 150 -9.27 -14.72 -14.24
CA PHE A 150 -9.83 -13.94 -13.13
C PHE A 150 -10.96 -12.99 -13.52
N LEU A 151 -11.07 -12.58 -14.80
CA LEU A 151 -12.20 -11.77 -15.28
C LEU A 151 -13.49 -12.60 -15.36
N GLY A 152 -13.37 -13.91 -15.59
CA GLY A 152 -14.50 -14.86 -15.56
C GLY A 152 -14.97 -15.26 -14.17
N LEU A 153 -14.19 -14.98 -13.12
CA LEU A 153 -14.53 -15.31 -11.74
C LEU A 153 -15.33 -14.18 -11.08
N PRO A 154 -16.19 -14.50 -10.08
CA PRO A 154 -16.91 -13.49 -9.31
C PRO A 154 -15.98 -12.45 -8.71
N THR A 155 -16.35 -11.15 -8.78
CA THR A 155 -15.59 -10.06 -8.17
C THR A 155 -15.78 -10.07 -6.66
N ASN A 156 -14.84 -10.65 -5.92
CA ASN A 156 -14.82 -10.69 -4.45
C ASN A 156 -13.41 -10.42 -3.91
N LYS A 157 -13.30 -10.25 -2.59
CA LYS A 157 -12.02 -9.95 -1.92
C LYS A 157 -10.99 -11.07 -2.09
N THR A 158 -11.41 -12.32 -2.07
CA THR A 158 -10.53 -13.49 -2.20
C THR A 158 -9.90 -13.54 -3.58
N ASN A 159 -10.71 -13.43 -4.64
CA ASN A 159 -10.22 -13.49 -6.02
C ASN A 159 -9.33 -12.30 -6.35
N THR A 160 -9.69 -11.09 -5.87
CA THR A 160 -8.84 -9.90 -6.00
C THR A 160 -7.51 -10.09 -5.29
N TYR A 161 -7.52 -10.60 -4.06
CA TYR A 161 -6.33 -10.87 -3.28
C TYR A 161 -5.43 -11.91 -3.97
N LEU A 162 -6.02 -13.02 -4.44
CA LEU A 162 -5.28 -14.10 -5.11
C LEU A 162 -4.64 -13.61 -6.40
N ARG A 163 -5.35 -12.81 -7.21
CA ARG A 163 -4.80 -12.21 -8.43
C ARG A 163 -3.63 -11.27 -8.13
N ASP A 164 -3.76 -10.41 -7.09
CA ASP A 164 -2.69 -9.56 -6.62
C ASP A 164 -1.48 -10.36 -6.12
N LEU A 165 -1.72 -11.47 -5.42
CA LEU A 165 -0.69 -12.38 -4.92
C LEU A 165 0.10 -13.00 -6.08
N LEU A 166 -0.58 -13.60 -7.06
CA LEU A 166 0.05 -14.23 -8.22
C LEU A 166 0.88 -13.23 -9.05
N ALA A 167 0.40 -11.99 -9.18
CA ALA A 167 1.16 -10.94 -9.84
C ALA A 167 2.37 -10.48 -9.01
N ALA A 168 2.21 -10.37 -7.67
CA ALA A 168 3.29 -9.94 -6.78
C ALA A 168 4.46 -10.93 -6.72
N VAL A 169 4.17 -12.23 -6.83
CA VAL A 169 5.20 -13.29 -6.83
C VAL A 169 5.71 -13.64 -8.23
N GLY A 170 5.23 -12.96 -9.28
CA GLY A 170 5.72 -13.14 -10.65
C GLY A 170 5.10 -14.30 -11.42
N VAL A 171 4.05 -14.95 -10.90
CA VAL A 171 3.26 -15.97 -11.64
C VAL A 171 2.45 -15.31 -12.75
N LEU A 172 1.85 -14.16 -12.47
CA LEU A 172 1.16 -13.35 -13.46
C LEU A 172 1.94 -12.07 -13.77
N PRO A 173 1.83 -11.52 -15.00
CA PRO A 173 2.42 -10.23 -15.32
C PRO A 173 1.93 -9.12 -14.38
N PRO A 174 2.72 -8.04 -14.16
CA PRO A 174 2.26 -6.88 -13.42
C PRO A 174 1.02 -6.25 -14.07
N PHE A 175 0.02 -5.86 -13.29
CA PHE A 175 -1.20 -5.24 -13.76
C PHE A 175 -1.65 -4.10 -12.86
N HIS A 176 -2.54 -3.25 -13.38
CA HIS A 176 -3.14 -2.16 -12.60
C HIS A 176 -4.66 -2.28 -12.61
N ALA A 177 -5.24 -2.81 -11.55
CA ALA A 177 -6.67 -3.15 -11.47
C ALA A 177 -7.61 -1.96 -11.75
N GLU A 178 -7.22 -0.72 -11.36
CA GLU A 178 -8.03 0.46 -11.66
C GLU A 178 -7.97 0.85 -13.13
N LEU A 179 -6.80 0.69 -13.77
CA LEU A 179 -6.64 0.97 -15.21
C LEU A 179 -7.46 -0.02 -16.04
N GLU A 180 -7.42 -1.31 -15.73
CA GLU A 180 -8.21 -2.34 -16.42
C GLU A 180 -9.71 -2.08 -16.35
N ARG A 181 -10.21 -1.56 -15.23
CA ARG A 181 -11.63 -1.20 -15.06
C ARG A 181 -12.08 0.01 -15.88
N VAL A 182 -11.15 0.76 -16.49
CA VAL A 182 -11.54 1.93 -17.28
C VAL A 182 -12.18 1.52 -18.61
N SER A 183 -11.69 0.47 -19.26
CA SER A 183 -12.21 0.04 -20.58
C SER A 183 -13.65 -0.49 -20.50
N PRO A 184 -14.01 -1.46 -19.61
CA PRO A 184 -15.40 -1.89 -19.47
C PRO A 184 -16.33 -0.74 -19.06
N TRP A 185 -15.90 0.10 -18.10
CA TRP A 185 -16.67 1.26 -17.69
C TRP A 185 -16.89 2.26 -18.83
N LEU A 186 -15.91 2.45 -19.73
CA LEU A 186 -16.04 3.30 -20.90
C LEU A 186 -17.05 2.72 -21.89
N GLU A 187 -17.05 1.41 -22.09
CA GLU A 187 -18.00 0.71 -22.98
C GLU A 187 -19.42 0.86 -22.46
N ASP A 188 -19.64 0.65 -21.17
CA ASP A 188 -20.93 0.86 -20.52
C ASP A 188 -21.39 2.32 -20.67
N LEU A 189 -20.51 3.29 -20.43
CA LEU A 189 -20.83 4.71 -20.61
C LEU A 189 -21.21 5.03 -22.06
N VAL A 190 -20.41 4.59 -23.02
CA VAL A 190 -20.64 4.85 -24.45
C VAL A 190 -21.97 4.25 -24.92
N ALA A 191 -22.34 3.08 -24.41
CA ALA A 191 -23.61 2.43 -24.73
C ALA A 191 -24.84 3.25 -24.28
N THR A 192 -24.70 4.14 -23.30
CA THR A 192 -25.79 5.02 -22.81
C THR A 192 -25.91 6.32 -23.59
N LEU A 193 -24.97 6.64 -24.49
CA LEU A 193 -24.90 7.92 -25.18
C LEU A 193 -25.46 7.85 -26.62
N PRO A 194 -25.91 8.97 -27.19
CA PRO A 194 -26.18 9.07 -28.60
C PRO A 194 -24.94 8.64 -29.42
N LYS A 195 -25.13 7.92 -30.50
CA LYS A 195 -24.05 7.30 -31.29
C LYS A 195 -22.92 8.27 -31.65
N GLU A 196 -23.26 9.47 -32.15
CA GLU A 196 -22.26 10.50 -32.51
C GLU A 196 -21.40 10.92 -31.30
N HIS A 197 -21.99 11.12 -30.13
CA HIS A 197 -21.28 11.48 -28.90
C HIS A 197 -20.42 10.30 -28.41
N GLY A 198 -20.99 9.08 -28.46
CA GLY A 198 -20.29 7.86 -28.09
C GLY A 198 -19.03 7.63 -28.95
N ASP A 199 -19.12 7.82 -30.27
CA ASP A 199 -17.99 7.67 -31.17
C ASP A 199 -16.86 8.68 -30.91
N ILE A 200 -17.21 9.94 -30.62
CA ILE A 200 -16.24 10.99 -30.29
C ILE A 200 -15.54 10.65 -28.96
N ILE A 201 -16.31 10.27 -27.94
CA ILE A 201 -15.81 9.94 -26.61
C ILE A 201 -14.93 8.69 -26.66
N ALA A 202 -15.35 7.65 -27.39
CA ALA A 202 -14.58 6.42 -27.54
C ALA A 202 -13.21 6.69 -28.21
N ARG A 203 -13.17 7.51 -29.27
CA ARG A 203 -11.91 7.90 -29.94
C ARG A 203 -11.01 8.70 -28.98
N TYR A 204 -11.56 9.72 -28.32
CA TYR A 204 -10.80 10.53 -27.35
C TYR A 204 -10.24 9.69 -26.20
N ALA A 205 -11.10 8.85 -25.59
CA ALA A 205 -10.71 8.03 -24.46
C ALA A 205 -9.65 6.99 -24.85
N ARG A 206 -9.88 6.20 -25.93
CA ARG A 206 -8.98 5.09 -26.32
C ARG A 206 -7.63 5.61 -26.81
N TRP A 207 -7.63 6.55 -27.76
CA TRP A 207 -6.41 6.97 -28.44
C TRP A 207 -5.62 8.05 -27.72
N HIS A 208 -6.25 8.83 -26.85
CA HIS A 208 -5.54 9.89 -26.12
C HIS A 208 -5.36 9.57 -24.64
N LEU A 209 -6.43 9.26 -23.91
CA LEU A 209 -6.33 9.09 -22.46
C LEU A 209 -5.78 7.72 -22.07
N LEU A 210 -6.38 6.62 -22.54
CA LEU A 210 -5.96 5.26 -22.18
C LEU A 210 -4.53 4.97 -22.65
N ARG A 211 -4.18 5.36 -23.89
CA ARG A 211 -2.81 5.22 -24.38
C ARG A 211 -1.80 5.90 -23.44
N ARG A 212 -2.10 7.11 -22.96
CA ARG A 212 -1.24 7.83 -22.01
C ARG A 212 -1.14 7.13 -20.67
N LEU A 213 -2.28 6.62 -20.16
CA LEU A 213 -2.31 5.89 -18.90
C LEU A 213 -1.50 4.58 -18.97
N HIS A 214 -1.61 3.84 -20.09
CA HIS A 214 -0.80 2.62 -20.31
C HIS A 214 0.70 2.93 -20.38
N LEU A 215 1.10 4.00 -21.06
CA LEU A 215 2.51 4.44 -21.09
C LEU A 215 3.01 4.84 -19.70
N GLN A 216 2.18 5.51 -18.89
CA GLN A 216 2.52 5.82 -17.49
C GLN A 216 2.64 4.56 -16.65
N HIS A 217 1.77 3.56 -16.88
CA HIS A 217 1.86 2.28 -16.20
C HIS A 217 3.15 1.54 -16.53
N GLN A 218 3.51 1.43 -17.80
CA GLN A 218 4.76 0.80 -18.25
C GLN A 218 6.00 1.49 -17.64
N ARG A 219 5.96 2.81 -17.45
CA ARG A 219 7.03 3.59 -16.82
C ARG A 219 7.00 3.60 -15.29
N GLY A 220 6.04 2.91 -14.66
CA GLY A 220 5.85 2.92 -13.21
C GLY A 220 5.41 4.27 -12.63
N THR A 221 4.97 5.23 -13.46
CA THR A 221 4.57 6.59 -13.06
C THR A 221 3.06 6.80 -12.94
N LEU A 222 2.26 5.75 -13.23
CA LEU A 222 0.81 5.83 -13.16
C LEU A 222 0.34 6.10 -11.72
N THR A 223 -0.55 7.08 -11.58
CA THR A 223 -1.15 7.42 -10.30
C THR A 223 -2.66 7.24 -10.31
N HIS A 224 -3.26 6.97 -9.15
CA HIS A 224 -4.72 6.99 -8.99
C HIS A 224 -5.33 8.33 -9.47
N GLY A 225 -4.68 9.45 -9.16
CA GLY A 225 -5.10 10.77 -9.63
C GLY A 225 -5.14 10.91 -11.15
N ALA A 226 -4.20 10.28 -11.88
CA ALA A 226 -4.20 10.30 -13.34
C ALA A 226 -5.40 9.53 -13.91
N ILE A 227 -5.75 8.38 -13.34
CA ILE A 227 -6.93 7.58 -13.74
C ILE A 227 -8.22 8.35 -13.42
N SER A 228 -8.32 8.93 -12.23
CA SER A 228 -9.47 9.73 -11.82
C SER A 228 -9.66 10.95 -12.70
N ALA A 229 -8.58 11.67 -13.04
CA ALA A 229 -8.60 12.80 -13.96
C ALA A 229 -9.05 12.40 -15.38
N ALA A 230 -8.60 11.24 -15.87
CA ALA A 230 -9.04 10.73 -17.16
C ALA A 230 -10.55 10.41 -17.16
N ARG A 231 -11.05 9.75 -16.11
CA ARG A 231 -12.50 9.49 -15.96
C ARG A 231 -13.31 10.79 -15.87
N ALA A 232 -12.84 11.75 -15.07
CA ALA A 232 -13.47 13.06 -14.95
C ALA A 232 -13.53 13.79 -16.30
N SER A 233 -12.45 13.70 -17.10
CA SER A 233 -12.41 14.29 -18.43
C SER A 233 -13.39 13.61 -19.41
N ILE A 234 -13.51 12.29 -19.37
CA ILE A 234 -14.49 11.54 -20.20
C ILE A 234 -15.92 11.95 -19.84
N VAL A 235 -16.27 11.94 -18.55
CA VAL A 235 -17.61 12.36 -18.07
C VAL A 235 -17.88 13.82 -18.37
N GLY A 236 -16.89 14.69 -18.20
CA GLY A 236 -16.97 16.11 -18.54
C GLY A 236 -17.25 16.33 -20.02
N THR A 237 -16.57 15.57 -20.89
CA THR A 237 -16.80 15.59 -22.34
C THR A 237 -18.23 15.16 -22.69
N ALA A 238 -18.74 14.08 -22.10
CA ALA A 238 -20.11 13.63 -22.31
C ALA A 238 -21.14 14.73 -21.94
N ARG A 239 -20.91 15.42 -20.83
CA ARG A 239 -21.76 16.55 -20.39
C ARG A 239 -21.70 17.74 -21.35
N LEU A 240 -20.51 18.11 -21.82
CA LEU A 240 -20.33 19.19 -22.78
C LEU A 240 -21.08 18.88 -24.10
N LEU A 241 -20.89 17.69 -24.65
CA LEU A 241 -21.56 17.30 -25.90
C LEU A 241 -23.09 17.29 -25.75
N ALA A 242 -23.62 16.79 -24.62
CA ALA A 242 -25.04 16.80 -24.34
C ALA A 242 -25.58 18.24 -24.16
N TRP A 243 -24.86 19.13 -23.51
CA TRP A 243 -25.23 20.52 -23.32
C TRP A 243 -25.25 21.31 -24.65
N LEU A 244 -24.26 21.09 -25.52
CA LEU A 244 -24.23 21.67 -26.86
C LEU A 244 -25.41 21.16 -27.70
N ALA A 245 -25.68 19.86 -27.69
CA ALA A 245 -26.79 19.26 -28.45
C ALA A 245 -28.15 19.79 -28.04
N GLN A 246 -28.38 20.08 -26.72
CA GLN A 246 -29.62 20.72 -26.26
C GLN A 246 -29.83 22.13 -26.86
N ARG A 247 -28.77 22.78 -27.33
CA ARG A 247 -28.78 24.09 -27.97
C ARG A 247 -28.76 23.98 -29.52
N GLY A 248 -28.82 22.76 -30.04
CA GLY A 248 -28.74 22.53 -31.52
C GLY A 248 -27.32 22.75 -32.07
N VAL A 249 -26.29 22.78 -31.21
CA VAL A 249 -24.90 23.03 -31.62
C VAL A 249 -24.12 21.73 -31.57
N SER A 250 -23.36 21.42 -32.62
CA SER A 250 -22.40 20.32 -32.64
C SER A 250 -21.02 20.81 -32.17
N ILE A 251 -20.15 19.90 -31.73
CA ILE A 251 -18.77 20.28 -31.33
C ILE A 251 -17.98 20.88 -32.52
N GLY A 252 -18.30 20.49 -33.75
CA GLY A 252 -17.64 21.01 -34.94
C GLY A 252 -18.07 22.45 -35.29
N THR A 253 -19.25 22.86 -34.90
CA THR A 253 -19.80 24.22 -35.13
C THR A 253 -19.77 25.10 -33.88
N ALA A 254 -19.35 24.56 -32.72
CA ALA A 254 -19.27 25.29 -31.49
C ALA A 254 -18.30 26.47 -31.57
N THR A 255 -18.68 27.58 -30.95
CA THR A 255 -17.92 28.82 -30.89
C THR A 255 -17.28 29.00 -29.52
N GLN A 256 -16.35 29.97 -29.37
CA GLN A 256 -15.79 30.32 -28.07
C GLN A 256 -16.88 30.81 -27.09
N ALA A 257 -17.89 31.55 -27.58
CA ALA A 257 -19.02 32.00 -26.77
C ALA A 257 -19.82 30.84 -26.15
N ASP A 258 -19.99 29.75 -26.89
CA ASP A 258 -20.66 28.54 -26.38
C ASP A 258 -19.85 27.91 -25.24
N ILE A 259 -18.53 27.86 -25.36
CA ILE A 259 -17.65 27.31 -24.31
C ILE A 259 -17.62 28.24 -23.08
N ASP A 260 -17.59 29.56 -23.27
CA ASP A 260 -17.63 30.51 -22.18
C ASP A 260 -18.96 30.42 -21.40
N GLN A 261 -20.07 30.26 -22.14
CA GLN A 261 -21.37 30.01 -21.54
C GLN A 261 -21.43 28.67 -20.79
N TYR A 262 -20.91 27.61 -21.37
CA TYR A 262 -20.80 26.31 -20.70
C TYR A 262 -19.99 26.42 -19.41
N ALA A 263 -18.88 27.16 -19.43
CA ALA A 263 -18.04 27.38 -18.25
C ALA A 263 -18.75 28.19 -17.15
N ALA A 264 -19.60 29.15 -17.53
CA ALA A 264 -20.44 29.91 -16.59
C ALA A 264 -21.51 29.01 -15.96
N ASP A 265 -22.24 28.24 -16.77
CA ASP A 265 -23.29 27.32 -16.32
C ASP A 265 -22.76 26.16 -15.45
N HIS A 266 -21.51 25.75 -15.68
CA HIS A 266 -20.87 24.61 -15.02
C HIS A 266 -19.61 24.99 -14.25
N TYR A 267 -19.67 26.08 -13.48
CA TYR A 267 -18.56 26.59 -12.71
C TYR A 267 -17.88 25.51 -11.84
N GLY A 268 -16.57 25.39 -11.96
CA GLY A 268 -15.75 24.39 -11.26
C GLY A 268 -15.68 23.00 -11.94
N ARG A 269 -16.58 22.67 -12.88
CA ARG A 269 -16.56 21.42 -13.68
C ARG A 269 -16.02 21.59 -15.08
N ALA A 270 -16.05 22.79 -15.63
CA ALA A 270 -15.56 23.10 -16.98
C ALA A 270 -14.07 22.78 -17.18
N GLN A 271 -13.27 22.76 -16.11
CA GLN A 271 -11.85 22.36 -16.17
C GLN A 271 -11.65 20.94 -16.70
N SER A 272 -12.62 20.04 -16.52
CA SER A 272 -12.54 18.64 -16.96
C SER A 272 -12.54 18.49 -18.48
N VAL A 273 -13.00 19.48 -19.24
CA VAL A 273 -13.06 19.41 -20.72
C VAL A 273 -11.84 20.01 -21.41
N ILE A 274 -10.92 20.67 -20.68
CA ILE A 274 -9.72 21.31 -21.27
C ILE A 274 -8.91 20.31 -22.11
N SER A 275 -8.65 19.12 -21.58
CA SER A 275 -7.89 18.08 -22.28
C SER A 275 -8.63 17.60 -23.54
N PHE A 276 -9.96 17.53 -23.51
CA PHE A 276 -10.78 17.17 -24.65
C PHE A 276 -10.73 18.25 -25.74
N LEU A 277 -10.95 19.52 -25.42
CA LEU A 277 -10.91 20.61 -26.39
C LEU A 277 -9.54 20.71 -27.07
N ALA A 278 -8.45 20.58 -26.31
CA ALA A 278 -7.11 20.55 -26.87
C ALA A 278 -6.87 19.35 -27.80
N TRP A 279 -7.46 18.18 -27.50
CA TRP A 279 -7.43 17.01 -28.38
C TRP A 279 -8.30 17.22 -29.61
N ALA A 280 -9.52 17.73 -29.45
CA ALA A 280 -10.49 17.98 -30.53
C ALA A 280 -9.94 18.99 -31.54
N HIS A 281 -9.29 20.06 -31.07
CA HIS A 281 -8.59 21.00 -31.94
C HIS A 281 -7.46 20.35 -32.74
N ARG A 282 -6.58 19.58 -32.08
CA ARG A 282 -5.47 18.87 -32.75
C ARG A 282 -5.94 17.86 -33.77
N THR A 283 -7.11 17.25 -33.56
CA THR A 283 -7.72 16.30 -34.53
C THR A 283 -8.65 16.98 -35.52
N ARG A 284 -8.69 18.30 -35.59
CA ARG A 284 -9.53 19.12 -36.48
C ARG A 284 -11.03 18.85 -36.34
N LEU A 285 -11.45 18.43 -35.17
CA LEU A 285 -12.86 18.23 -34.85
C LEU A 285 -13.54 19.55 -34.47
N THR A 286 -12.80 20.54 -33.97
CA THR A 286 -13.27 21.87 -33.61
C THR A 286 -12.18 22.93 -33.82
N SER A 287 -12.55 24.22 -33.77
CA SER A 287 -11.61 25.34 -33.75
C SER A 287 -10.81 25.37 -32.43
N ASP A 288 -9.89 26.33 -32.24
CA ASP A 288 -9.10 26.47 -31.01
C ASP A 288 -9.95 27.07 -29.89
N LEU A 289 -10.80 26.24 -29.29
CA LEU A 289 -11.68 26.58 -28.18
C LEU A 289 -10.97 26.39 -26.84
N LYS A 290 -11.11 27.35 -25.92
CA LYS A 290 -10.41 27.35 -24.63
C LYS A 290 -11.38 27.60 -23.48
N VAL A 291 -11.21 26.84 -22.40
CA VAL A 291 -11.83 27.16 -21.10
C VAL A 291 -10.84 28.01 -20.31
N ALA A 292 -11.32 29.12 -19.77
CA ALA A 292 -10.53 29.95 -18.86
C ALA A 292 -10.04 29.12 -17.67
N VAL A 293 -8.71 29.04 -17.52
CA VAL A 293 -8.10 28.28 -16.43
C VAL A 293 -8.36 29.06 -15.13
N LYS A 294 -9.05 28.41 -14.20
CA LYS A 294 -9.23 28.97 -12.86
C LYS A 294 -7.85 29.23 -12.25
N GLN A 295 -7.58 30.49 -11.92
CA GLN A 295 -6.38 30.78 -11.14
C GLN A 295 -6.44 29.99 -9.83
N GLN A 296 -5.43 29.16 -9.59
CA GLN A 296 -5.32 28.47 -8.32
C GLN A 296 -5.12 29.52 -7.23
N ASN A 297 -5.99 29.53 -6.25
CA ASN A 297 -5.83 30.39 -5.07
C ASN A 297 -4.42 30.18 -4.48
N ALA A 298 -3.86 31.23 -3.92
CA ALA A 298 -2.61 31.13 -3.19
C ALA A 298 -2.74 30.05 -2.10
N PRO A 299 -1.69 29.25 -1.87
CA PRO A 299 -1.72 28.29 -0.78
C PRO A 299 -2.03 29.00 0.54
N GLN A 300 -2.93 28.44 1.33
CA GLN A 300 -3.26 29.00 2.65
C GLN A 300 -2.50 28.22 3.71
N VAL A 301 -1.84 28.94 4.61
CA VAL A 301 -1.17 28.41 5.80
C VAL A 301 -2.06 28.75 6.99
N THR A 302 -2.78 27.75 7.50
CA THR A 302 -3.74 27.92 8.61
C THR A 302 -3.27 27.25 9.90
N LEU A 303 -2.23 26.43 9.84
CA LEU A 303 -1.60 25.80 11.00
C LEU A 303 -0.39 26.64 11.42
N SER A 304 -0.37 27.08 12.68
CA SER A 304 0.77 27.80 13.23
C SER A 304 2.01 26.90 13.35
N ASP A 305 3.19 27.48 13.36
CA ASP A 305 4.43 26.71 13.55
C ASP A 305 4.47 26.05 14.94
N ARG A 306 3.98 26.73 15.97
CA ARG A 306 3.83 26.17 17.31
C ARG A 306 2.98 24.90 17.34
N ASP A 307 1.80 24.93 16.68
CA ASP A 307 0.91 23.77 16.64
C ASP A 307 1.48 22.65 15.77
N ARG A 308 2.19 23.01 14.69
CA ARG A 308 2.91 22.04 13.86
C ARG A 308 3.95 21.28 14.69
N TRP A 309 4.76 22.00 15.48
CA TRP A 309 5.76 21.38 16.36
C TRP A 309 5.11 20.55 17.49
N ALA A 310 3.99 20.97 18.06
CA ALA A 310 3.24 20.17 19.02
C ALA A 310 2.76 18.83 18.41
N HIS A 311 2.39 18.83 17.13
CA HIS A 311 2.07 17.59 16.42
C HIS A 311 3.31 16.73 16.15
N VAL A 312 4.45 17.32 15.80
CA VAL A 312 5.74 16.63 15.64
C VAL A 312 6.13 15.93 16.93
N GLU A 313 6.16 16.64 18.06
CA GLU A 313 6.48 16.09 19.38
C GLU A 313 5.59 14.90 19.74
N ARG A 314 4.28 15.04 19.52
CA ARG A 314 3.34 13.95 19.77
C ARG A 314 3.66 12.72 18.93
N LEU A 315 3.94 12.89 17.63
CA LEU A 315 4.24 11.75 16.76
C LEU A 315 5.62 11.13 17.06
N LEU A 316 6.57 11.91 17.59
CA LEU A 316 7.87 11.39 18.00
C LEU A 316 7.78 10.54 19.25
N HIS A 317 6.93 10.89 20.23
CA HIS A 317 7.00 10.35 21.59
C HIS A 317 5.78 9.52 22.02
N ASP A 318 4.63 9.59 21.33
CA ASP A 318 3.42 8.85 21.71
C ASP A 318 3.42 7.44 21.07
N ASP A 319 3.88 6.46 21.84
CA ASP A 319 3.94 5.05 21.42
C ASP A 319 2.56 4.37 21.31
N THR A 320 1.48 5.02 21.76
CA THR A 320 0.11 4.53 21.55
C THR A 320 -0.33 4.68 20.08
N ILE A 321 0.34 5.55 19.31
CA ILE A 321 0.13 5.75 17.89
C ILE A 321 0.94 4.69 17.12
N ARG A 322 0.28 4.01 16.18
CA ARG A 322 0.95 3.00 15.35
C ARG A 322 2.17 3.61 14.64
N LEU A 323 3.26 2.89 14.64
CA LEU A 323 4.55 3.37 14.12
C LEU A 323 4.49 3.85 12.67
N ASN A 324 3.75 3.16 11.79
CA ASN A 324 3.56 3.59 10.41
C ASN A 324 2.83 4.95 10.28
N VAL A 325 1.90 5.25 11.19
CA VAL A 325 1.18 6.54 11.24
C VAL A 325 2.12 7.64 11.72
N ARG A 326 2.95 7.34 12.73
CA ARG A 326 3.96 8.27 13.27
C ARG A 326 4.95 8.67 12.20
N VAL A 327 5.60 7.69 11.56
CA VAL A 327 6.60 7.93 10.50
C VAL A 327 5.99 8.70 9.32
N ALA A 328 4.83 8.26 8.82
CA ALA A 328 4.19 8.93 7.69
C ALA A 328 3.75 10.36 8.04
N GLY A 329 3.21 10.59 9.23
CA GLY A 329 2.83 11.92 9.72
C GLY A 329 4.02 12.86 9.87
N LEU A 330 5.15 12.36 10.36
CA LEU A 330 6.40 13.12 10.47
C LEU A 330 6.97 13.51 9.10
N PHE A 331 6.87 12.64 8.10
CA PHE A 331 7.26 13.00 6.72
C PHE A 331 6.39 14.11 6.11
N VAL A 332 5.11 14.17 6.49
CA VAL A 332 4.22 15.29 6.11
C VAL A 332 4.60 16.58 6.85
N LEU A 333 4.80 16.52 8.16
CA LEU A 333 4.99 17.69 9.04
C LEU A 333 6.39 18.30 8.95
N LEU A 334 7.42 17.50 8.67
CA LEU A 334 8.81 17.95 8.61
C LEU A 334 9.28 18.20 7.16
N PHE A 335 8.93 17.30 6.24
CA PHE A 335 9.43 17.36 4.86
C PHE A 335 8.35 17.69 3.82
N ALA A 336 7.20 18.18 4.25
CA ALA A 336 6.09 18.59 3.39
C ALA A 336 5.67 17.55 2.33
N GLN A 337 5.91 16.25 2.59
CA GLN A 337 5.57 15.20 1.65
C GLN A 337 4.05 15.01 1.55
N PRO A 338 3.48 14.94 0.34
CA PRO A 338 2.08 14.56 0.20
C PRO A 338 1.87 13.14 0.75
N LEU A 339 0.86 12.93 1.56
CA LEU A 339 0.60 11.63 2.19
C LEU A 339 0.45 10.49 1.16
N SER A 340 -0.11 10.80 -0.03
CA SER A 340 -0.21 9.85 -1.13
C SER A 340 1.15 9.43 -1.71
N ARG A 341 2.15 10.32 -1.70
CA ARG A 341 3.54 10.01 -2.09
C ARG A 341 4.22 9.23 -0.98
N THR A 342 4.07 9.67 0.27
CA THR A 342 4.61 8.98 1.45
C THR A 342 4.20 7.51 1.48
N CYS A 343 2.91 7.22 1.31
CA CYS A 343 2.43 5.83 1.28
C CYS A 343 3.01 4.99 0.12
N ARG A 344 3.53 5.62 -0.94
CA ARG A 344 4.16 4.97 -2.11
C ARG A 344 5.68 4.95 -2.05
N MET A 345 6.27 5.41 -0.96
CA MET A 345 7.73 5.32 -0.80
C MET A 345 8.18 3.87 -0.79
N ARG A 346 9.27 3.63 -1.49
CA ARG A 346 9.95 2.34 -1.50
C ARG A 346 10.88 2.24 -0.30
N ALA A 347 11.16 1.02 0.09
CA ALA A 347 12.09 0.77 1.18
C ALA A 347 13.52 1.22 0.87
N ASP A 348 13.93 1.06 -0.40
CA ASP A 348 15.25 1.46 -0.91
C ASP A 348 15.49 2.99 -0.94
N GLN A 349 14.43 3.79 -0.72
CA GLN A 349 14.56 5.24 -0.53
C GLN A 349 15.04 5.63 0.88
N ILE A 350 15.17 4.66 1.78
CA ILE A 350 15.77 4.86 3.11
C ILE A 350 17.10 4.12 3.13
N THR A 351 18.17 4.84 3.43
CA THR A 351 19.52 4.27 3.51
C THR A 351 20.11 4.51 4.90
N SER A 352 20.62 3.44 5.51
CA SER A 352 21.42 3.53 6.72
C SER A 352 22.91 3.45 6.33
N HIS A 353 23.68 4.43 6.77
CA HIS A 353 25.11 4.53 6.48
C HIS A 353 25.95 3.92 7.59
N ALA A 354 27.21 3.60 7.28
CA ALA A 354 28.15 2.97 8.22
C ALA A 354 28.50 3.86 9.42
N ASP A 355 28.37 5.16 9.29
CA ASP A 355 28.56 6.18 10.35
C ASP A 355 27.34 6.30 11.29
N GLY A 356 26.29 5.54 11.05
CA GLY A 356 25.05 5.56 11.82
C GLY A 356 24.03 6.59 11.34
N THR A 357 24.32 7.40 10.33
CA THR A 357 23.35 8.32 9.75
C THR A 357 22.29 7.58 8.95
N VAL A 358 21.07 8.10 8.94
CA VAL A 358 19.95 7.56 8.16
C VAL A 358 19.46 8.64 7.21
N THR A 359 19.36 8.32 5.93
CA THR A 359 18.88 9.26 4.92
C THR A 359 17.59 8.79 4.27
N ALA A 360 16.75 9.73 3.85
CA ALA A 360 15.55 9.50 3.05
C ALA A 360 15.61 10.26 1.73
N THR A 361 15.28 9.62 0.62
CA THR A 361 15.24 10.21 -0.72
C THR A 361 13.80 10.51 -1.12
N PHE A 362 13.41 11.79 -1.10
CA PHE A 362 12.09 12.24 -1.54
C PHE A 362 12.08 12.74 -2.99
N GLY A 363 13.21 13.21 -3.47
CA GLY A 363 13.45 13.74 -4.82
C GLY A 363 14.70 13.14 -5.43
N THR A 364 15.57 14.00 -5.93
CA THR A 364 16.89 13.62 -6.49
C THR A 364 17.98 13.49 -5.44
N PHE A 365 17.82 14.16 -4.29
CA PHE A 365 18.79 14.14 -3.20
C PHE A 365 18.28 13.36 -2.01
N SER A 366 19.21 12.72 -1.31
CA SER A 366 18.96 12.13 0.00
C SER A 366 19.08 13.19 1.09
N ILE A 367 18.14 13.17 2.02
CA ILE A 367 18.09 14.09 3.16
C ILE A 367 18.37 13.27 4.42
N GLU A 368 19.27 13.75 5.26
CA GLU A 368 19.52 13.15 6.56
C GLU A 368 18.28 13.31 7.47
N LEU A 369 17.91 12.23 8.12
CA LEU A 369 16.80 12.21 9.08
C LEU A 369 17.31 12.61 10.46
N PRO A 370 16.73 13.67 11.08
CA PRO A 370 17.14 14.08 12.42
C PRO A 370 16.73 13.06 13.47
N GLN A 371 17.50 12.99 14.56
CA GLN A 371 17.12 12.24 15.76
C GLN A 371 15.89 12.87 16.44
N PRO A 372 14.94 12.08 16.95
CA PRO A 372 14.86 10.61 17.00
C PRO A 372 14.10 9.98 15.82
N LEU A 373 13.78 10.74 14.75
CA LEU A 373 13.04 10.23 13.59
C LEU A 373 13.78 9.10 12.88
N ASP A 374 15.11 9.19 12.76
CA ASP A 374 15.97 8.16 12.18
C ASP A 374 15.71 6.78 12.81
N ARG A 375 15.66 6.71 14.15
CA ARG A 375 15.38 5.48 14.92
C ARG A 375 13.98 4.95 14.68
N LEU A 376 12.97 5.85 14.61
CA LEU A 376 11.59 5.45 14.32
C LEU A 376 11.46 4.86 12.92
N VAL A 377 12.15 5.43 11.94
CA VAL A 377 12.15 4.94 10.56
C VAL A 377 12.83 3.56 10.48
N LEU A 378 13.98 3.37 11.13
CA LEU A 378 14.67 2.06 11.20
C LEU A 378 13.81 1.02 11.90
N GLN A 379 13.17 1.37 13.02
CA GLN A 379 12.25 0.49 13.71
C GLN A 379 11.07 0.10 12.83
N HIS A 380 10.54 1.05 12.06
CA HIS A 380 9.47 0.78 11.10
C HIS A 380 9.93 -0.16 9.99
N LEU A 381 11.11 0.06 9.43
CA LEU A 381 11.74 -0.83 8.44
C LEU A 381 11.88 -2.26 8.97
N ALA A 382 12.33 -2.43 10.20
CA ALA A 382 12.54 -3.75 10.82
C ALA A 382 11.22 -4.49 11.11
N THR A 383 10.13 -3.77 11.38
CA THR A 383 8.85 -4.35 11.81
C THR A 383 7.78 -4.39 10.74
N ARG A 384 7.98 -3.68 9.60
CA ARG A 384 7.00 -3.63 8.51
C ARG A 384 6.79 -5.00 7.86
N GLY A 385 5.61 -5.25 7.35
CA GLY A 385 5.29 -6.45 6.57
C GLY A 385 5.16 -7.74 7.36
N GLN A 386 5.43 -7.75 8.66
CA GLN A 386 5.32 -8.95 9.50
C GLN A 386 3.88 -9.48 9.64
N ALA A 387 2.89 -8.68 9.30
CA ALA A 387 1.48 -9.05 9.43
C ALA A 387 0.93 -9.84 8.22
N SER A 388 1.57 -9.79 7.05
CA SER A 388 1.12 -10.45 5.82
C SER A 388 2.04 -11.62 5.46
N TYR A 389 1.46 -12.76 5.09
CA TYR A 389 2.20 -13.93 4.63
C TYR A 389 2.76 -13.79 3.22
N ALA A 390 2.30 -12.81 2.46
CA ALA A 390 2.71 -12.54 1.09
C ALA A 390 3.14 -11.08 0.87
N SER A 391 3.44 -10.34 1.94
CA SER A 391 4.07 -9.03 1.79
C SER A 391 5.49 -9.23 1.29
N GLN A 392 5.84 -8.49 0.26
CA GLN A 392 7.23 -8.24 -0.09
C GLN A 392 7.67 -7.02 0.73
N PRO A 393 8.19 -7.20 1.96
CA PRO A 393 8.51 -6.08 2.86
C PRO A 393 9.60 -5.19 2.26
N ASP A 394 10.39 -5.73 1.33
CA ASP A 394 11.53 -5.02 0.73
C ASP A 394 11.12 -4.03 -0.36
N LEU A 395 9.88 -4.11 -0.87
CA LEU A 395 9.42 -3.21 -1.94
C LEU A 395 8.96 -1.85 -1.40
N TRP A 396 8.07 -1.85 -0.41
CA TRP A 396 7.42 -0.64 0.09
C TRP A 396 7.86 -0.27 1.51
N LEU A 397 8.11 1.02 1.75
CA LEU A 397 8.30 1.52 3.11
C LEU A 397 7.01 1.33 3.93
N PHE A 398 5.84 1.52 3.32
CA PHE A 398 4.53 1.30 3.90
C PHE A 398 3.77 0.21 3.13
N PRO A 399 4.05 -1.08 3.40
CA PRO A 399 3.37 -2.17 2.71
C PRO A 399 1.87 -2.22 3.07
N GLY A 400 1.04 -2.51 2.07
CA GLY A 400 -0.40 -2.68 2.22
C GLY A 400 -0.79 -4.08 2.68
N GLY A 401 -2.09 -4.27 2.88
CA GLY A 401 -2.65 -5.60 3.18
C GLY A 401 -2.77 -6.51 1.95
N HIS A 402 -2.69 -5.96 0.75
CA HIS A 402 -2.65 -6.71 -0.50
C HIS A 402 -1.20 -6.90 -0.96
N PRO A 403 -0.85 -8.09 -1.45
CA PRO A 403 0.49 -8.40 -1.93
C PRO A 403 0.95 -7.43 -3.02
N GLY A 404 2.21 -7.02 -2.98
CA GLY A 404 2.79 -6.09 -3.95
C GLY A 404 2.25 -4.66 -3.92
N ARG A 405 1.25 -4.34 -3.08
CA ARG A 405 0.67 -3.01 -2.99
C ARG A 405 1.17 -2.24 -1.77
N HIS A 406 1.30 -0.93 -1.94
CA HIS A 406 1.55 -0.01 -0.82
C HIS A 406 0.28 0.18 0.03
N LEU A 407 0.46 0.70 1.23
CA LEU A 407 -0.63 1.03 2.15
C LEU A 407 -1.54 2.10 1.53
N ALA A 408 -2.86 1.88 1.60
CA ALA A 408 -3.82 2.89 1.17
C ALA A 408 -3.70 4.14 2.04
N THR A 409 -3.70 5.32 1.39
CA THR A 409 -3.52 6.62 2.04
C THR A 409 -4.51 6.84 3.19
N GLU A 410 -5.75 6.34 3.07
CA GLU A 410 -6.79 6.49 4.09
C GLU A 410 -6.44 5.78 5.41
N ASN A 411 -5.67 4.68 5.34
CA ASN A 411 -5.21 3.96 6.54
C ASN A 411 -4.24 4.76 7.42
N ILE A 412 -3.62 5.79 6.86
CA ILE A 412 -2.78 6.77 7.59
C ILE A 412 -3.57 8.05 7.85
N ARG A 413 -4.32 8.53 6.84
CA ARG A 413 -5.06 9.79 6.94
C ARG A 413 -6.07 9.78 8.08
N SER A 414 -6.92 8.75 8.16
CA SER A 414 -7.97 8.66 9.18
C SER A 414 -7.42 8.70 10.62
N PRO A 415 -6.39 7.91 10.99
CA PRO A 415 -5.76 8.04 12.31
C PRO A 415 -5.12 9.39 12.61
N LEU A 416 -4.54 10.08 11.61
CA LEU A 416 -3.99 11.43 11.78
C LEU A 416 -5.11 12.43 12.05
N VAL A 417 -6.18 12.40 11.26
CA VAL A 417 -7.34 13.30 11.41
C VAL A 417 -8.02 13.11 12.76
N GLN A 418 -8.19 11.89 13.24
CA GLN A 418 -8.72 11.58 14.59
C GLN A 418 -7.90 12.24 15.72
N ARG A 419 -6.63 12.57 15.46
CA ARG A 419 -5.72 13.24 16.39
C ARG A 419 -5.55 14.74 16.13
N GLY A 420 -6.42 15.31 15.30
CA GLY A 420 -6.40 16.73 14.94
C GLY A 420 -5.36 17.12 13.88
N ILE A 421 -4.67 16.15 13.28
CA ILE A 421 -3.65 16.42 12.26
C ILE A 421 -4.30 16.28 10.89
N GLN A 422 -4.58 17.41 10.24
CA GLN A 422 -5.06 17.45 8.85
C GLN A 422 -3.87 17.43 7.90
N PRO A 423 -3.64 16.34 7.12
CA PRO A 423 -2.42 16.19 6.33
C PRO A 423 -2.19 17.30 5.28
N GLY A 424 -3.26 17.84 4.70
CA GLY A 424 -3.16 18.94 3.75
C GLY A 424 -2.67 20.24 4.40
N THR A 425 -3.27 20.61 5.52
CA THR A 425 -2.91 21.78 6.31
C THR A 425 -1.51 21.66 6.90
N ALA A 426 -1.21 20.49 7.47
CA ALA A 426 0.11 20.16 8.01
C ALA A 426 1.21 20.28 6.96
N ARG A 427 0.97 19.73 5.75
CA ARG A 427 1.88 19.86 4.62
C ARG A 427 2.07 21.30 4.18
N ASN A 428 1.02 22.10 4.14
CA ASN A 428 1.13 23.51 3.74
C ASN A 428 1.98 24.30 4.74
N ALA A 429 1.81 24.07 6.05
CA ALA A 429 2.64 24.70 7.08
C ALA A 429 4.13 24.31 6.95
N ALA A 430 4.40 23.00 6.78
CA ALA A 430 5.77 22.52 6.56
C ALA A 430 6.37 23.09 5.27
N MET A 431 5.61 23.15 4.18
CA MET A 431 6.08 23.70 2.90
C MET A 431 6.39 25.19 3.00
N TYR A 432 5.58 25.94 3.72
CA TYR A 432 5.82 27.36 3.97
C TYR A 432 7.15 27.57 4.72
N GLN A 433 7.35 26.82 5.80
CA GLN A 433 8.59 26.89 6.58
C GLN A 433 9.82 26.55 5.72
N LEU A 434 9.79 25.42 5.01
CA LEU A 434 10.89 25.03 4.12
C LEU A 434 11.17 26.07 3.03
N ALA A 435 10.11 26.68 2.46
CA ALA A 435 10.26 27.71 1.43
C ALA A 435 10.80 29.04 1.97
N SER A 436 10.69 29.29 3.29
CA SER A 436 11.29 30.46 3.94
C SER A 436 12.79 30.30 4.24
N GLU A 437 13.26 29.06 4.32
CA GLU A 437 14.63 28.73 4.75
C GLU A 437 15.52 28.21 3.58
N ILE A 438 14.91 27.54 2.59
CA ILE A 438 15.64 26.83 1.53
C ILE A 438 15.48 27.56 0.19
N PRO A 439 16.58 27.79 -0.57
CA PRO A 439 16.51 28.36 -1.90
C PRO A 439 15.60 27.56 -2.84
N THR A 440 14.81 28.27 -3.65
CA THR A 440 13.77 27.69 -4.51
C THR A 440 14.21 26.51 -5.39
N PRO A 441 15.40 26.57 -6.09
CA PRO A 441 15.85 25.44 -6.90
C PRO A 441 16.12 24.20 -6.05
N ILE A 442 16.81 24.37 -4.90
CA ILE A 442 17.14 23.27 -3.98
C ILE A 442 15.85 22.65 -3.41
N LEU A 443 14.91 23.49 -3.01
CA LEU A 443 13.60 23.03 -2.52
C LEU A 443 12.84 22.19 -3.58
N ALA A 444 12.88 22.64 -4.84
CA ALA A 444 12.24 21.92 -5.95
C ALA A 444 12.82 20.51 -6.13
N GLU A 445 14.14 20.40 -6.16
CA GLU A 445 14.85 19.14 -6.35
C GLU A 445 14.74 18.21 -5.13
N MET A 446 14.93 18.76 -3.94
CA MET A 446 14.87 18.02 -2.67
C MET A 446 13.49 17.35 -2.44
N LEU A 447 12.42 18.04 -2.78
CA LEU A 447 11.05 17.57 -2.57
C LEU A 447 10.38 17.02 -3.84
N ALA A 448 11.11 16.94 -4.96
CA ALA A 448 10.57 16.60 -6.28
C ALA A 448 9.33 17.43 -6.65
N LEU A 449 9.44 18.76 -6.54
CA LEU A 449 8.40 19.70 -6.89
C LEU A 449 8.63 20.24 -8.31
N HIS A 450 7.54 20.57 -8.99
CA HIS A 450 7.68 21.38 -10.20
C HIS A 450 8.22 22.77 -9.84
N PRO A 451 9.19 23.36 -10.59
CA PRO A 451 9.80 24.66 -10.28
C PRO A 451 8.78 25.76 -10.01
N ASN A 452 7.71 25.83 -10.80
CA ASN A 452 6.62 26.81 -10.58
C ASN A 452 5.92 26.63 -9.22
N THR A 453 5.85 25.41 -8.70
CA THR A 453 5.25 25.15 -7.38
C THR A 453 6.18 25.66 -6.28
N ALA A 454 7.47 25.38 -6.37
CA ALA A 454 8.47 25.90 -5.43
C ALA A 454 8.52 27.43 -5.45
N ALA A 455 8.52 28.05 -6.64
CA ALA A 455 8.52 29.50 -6.81
C ALA A 455 7.26 30.16 -6.17
N ARG A 456 6.07 29.55 -6.30
CA ARG A 456 4.85 30.05 -5.67
C ARG A 456 4.92 30.03 -4.14
N TRP A 457 5.51 29.01 -3.55
CA TRP A 457 5.70 28.94 -2.10
C TRP A 457 6.75 29.92 -1.61
N ALA A 458 7.87 30.07 -2.33
CA ALA A 458 8.89 31.08 -2.03
C ALA A 458 8.32 32.50 -2.11
N ALA A 459 7.51 32.80 -3.13
CA ALA A 459 6.83 34.10 -3.24
C ALA A 459 5.84 34.37 -2.10
N LEU A 460 5.16 33.33 -1.58
CA LEU A 460 4.29 33.45 -0.42
C LEU A 460 5.08 33.76 0.85
N ALA A 461 6.18 33.04 1.09
CA ALA A 461 7.08 33.26 2.22
C ALA A 461 7.70 34.68 2.19
N ALA A 462 8.16 35.14 1.01
CA ALA A 462 8.73 36.48 0.84
C ALA A 462 7.74 37.61 1.13
N ARG A 463 6.44 37.46 0.82
CA ARG A 463 5.40 38.47 1.10
C ARG A 463 5.21 38.70 2.61
N ASP A 464 5.31 37.68 3.43
CA ASP A 464 5.16 37.80 4.87
C ASP A 464 6.38 38.51 5.49
N TRP A 465 7.59 38.28 4.98
CA TRP A 465 8.76 39.05 5.36
C TRP A 465 8.61 40.55 5.05
N SER A 466 8.13 40.89 3.86
CA SER A 466 7.93 42.28 3.46
C SER A 466 6.86 42.97 4.36
N ARG A 467 5.79 42.26 4.73
CA ARG A 467 4.77 42.76 5.65
C ARG A 467 5.34 42.97 7.06
N TYR A 468 6.15 42.03 7.56
CA TYR A 468 6.79 42.14 8.87
C TYR A 468 7.74 43.36 8.95
N ILE A 469 8.54 43.60 7.91
CA ILE A 469 9.42 44.78 7.82
C ILE A 469 8.59 46.08 7.78
N ALA A 470 7.52 46.14 6.99
CA ALA A 470 6.64 47.28 6.87
C ALA A 470 5.85 47.62 8.17
N GLN A 471 5.67 46.68 9.07
CA GLN A 471 5.04 46.89 10.39
C GLN A 471 6.04 47.37 11.46
N ARG A 472 7.33 47.33 11.23
CA ARG A 472 8.36 47.79 12.15
C ARG A 472 8.89 49.19 11.84
N HIS A 473 8.49 49.79 10.73
CA HIS A 473 8.73 51.16 10.35
C HIS A 473 7.43 51.97 10.44
#